data_24d086b34af5b4d4a0837e33a5efc849
#
_entry.id   24d086b34af5b4d4a0837e33a5efc849
#
_cell.length_a   1.000
_cell.length_b   1.000
_cell.length_c   1.000
_cell.angle_alpha   90.00
_cell.angle_beta   90.00
_cell.angle_gamma   90.00
#
_symmetry.space_group_name_H-M   'P 1'
#
loop_
_entity.id
_entity.type
_entity.pdbx_description
1 polymer ?
#
loop_
_entity_poly.entity_id
_entity_poly.type
_entity_poly.pdbx_seq_one_letter_code
_entity_poly.pdbx_strand_id
1 'polypeptide(L)'
;MTLKLLKKKLYTALSLLACCLTVFSVKGQANANNAITVAEANITAQSDVISEDQVIAVVLLAGGKLTVKSTSSVFSHNLAGQPSLSLGTLRIKGKNIGSTALSAQTEVPLSPLEQTIGTGGAVLATISVDYRVPTGGTIWLAGTYTANVNYNVANFTPFYMTVPAYITATSVVPASAPITINSFGQFRSVAGASSNNISLGYNTTVPTVIDLKAKTSSTFTFTPGFTSSLTFTPVSSSVLKATLSDPTGPVGSPITLSTTDKSLTPPAGLPVILTNKRPSLNTVFNIAGADLLANFVNAGIYKLPVTYTIAKTPAFNIAATSKTMDSSVDVTVANMMDISLPTTTIALNFTSQSNYSSGVTAAVTDQVMLSSTVPYNITVKAGTSAFVNASDATATIPLNVMTIEGMSGQSGITPIQLSTSPQTIITNGNPVIDRKLNLQYRIPSAKVLSAIFGKSPGNYNATIIYTIVAP
;
A
#
# COMPACT_ATOMS: atom_id res chain seq x y z
N MET A 1 -14.52 -92.43 43.17
CA MET A 1 -14.96 -92.01 41.80
C MET A 1 -15.04 -90.49 41.64
N THR A 2 -14.94 -89.72 42.68
CA THR A 2 -15.18 -88.28 42.77
C THR A 2 -13.99 -87.42 42.43
N LEU A 3 -12.75 -87.86 42.67
CA LEU A 3 -11.54 -87.05 42.48
C LEU A 3 -11.10 -86.90 41.00
N LYS A 4 -11.36 -87.92 40.15
CA LYS A 4 -11.04 -87.90 38.68
C LYS A 4 -12.01 -87.00 37.95
N LEU A 5 -13.25 -86.86 38.42
CA LEU A 5 -14.24 -85.95 37.74
C LEU A 5 -13.91 -84.47 38.02
N LEU A 6 -13.43 -84.19 39.29
CA LEU A 6 -13.04 -82.82 39.64
C LEU A 6 -11.81 -82.35 38.89
N LYS A 7 -10.81 -83.18 38.70
CA LYS A 7 -9.64 -82.85 37.90
C LYS A 7 -9.97 -82.61 36.42
N LYS A 8 -10.89 -83.41 35.83
CA LYS A 8 -11.32 -83.26 34.45
C LYS A 8 -12.09 -81.96 34.23
N LYS A 9 -12.95 -81.61 35.17
CA LYS A 9 -13.68 -80.29 35.14
C LYS A 9 -12.74 -79.10 35.33
N LEU A 10 -11.72 -79.22 36.18
CA LEU A 10 -10.71 -78.18 36.40
C LEU A 10 -9.83 -77.99 35.17
N TYR A 11 -9.40 -79.07 34.50
CA TYR A 11 -8.65 -78.95 33.22
C TYR A 11 -9.52 -78.41 32.05
N THR A 12 -10.80 -78.76 32.00
CA THR A 12 -11.69 -78.15 30.99
C THR A 12 -11.99 -76.66 31.27
N ALA A 13 -12.11 -76.28 32.53
CA ALA A 13 -12.24 -74.88 32.91
C ALA A 13 -10.94 -74.06 32.63
N LEU A 14 -9.78 -74.67 32.91
CA LEU A 14 -8.48 -74.03 32.64
C LEU A 14 -8.19 -73.94 31.14
N SER A 15 -8.57 -74.94 30.33
CA SER A 15 -8.44 -74.88 28.87
C SER A 15 -9.44 -73.92 28.21
N LEU A 16 -10.64 -73.79 28.76
CA LEU A 16 -11.57 -72.73 28.32
C LEU A 16 -11.05 -71.33 28.69
N LEU A 17 -10.45 -71.21 29.90
CA LEU A 17 -9.84 -69.91 30.34
C LEU A 17 -8.59 -69.61 29.53
N ALA A 18 -7.79 -70.59 29.14
CA ALA A 18 -6.64 -70.43 28.25
C ALA A 18 -7.03 -70.12 26.80
N CYS A 19 -8.19 -70.70 26.35
CA CYS A 19 -8.70 -70.39 25.00
C CYS A 19 -9.36 -69.00 24.93
N CYS A 20 -9.85 -68.45 26.07
CA CYS A 20 -10.30 -67.06 26.14
C CYS A 20 -9.17 -66.07 26.26
N LEU A 21 -7.96 -66.51 26.55
CA LEU A 21 -6.77 -65.66 26.61
C LEU A 21 -5.99 -65.55 25.28
N THR A 22 -6.41 -66.29 24.23
CA THR A 22 -5.96 -66.01 22.88
C THR A 22 -6.75 -64.80 22.32
N VAL A 23 -6.16 -63.65 22.57
CA VAL A 23 -6.25 -62.43 21.82
C VAL A 23 -7.43 -62.38 20.80
N PHE A 24 -8.67 -62.23 21.30
CA PHE A 24 -9.67 -61.56 20.53
C PHE A 24 -9.27 -60.04 20.54
N SER A 25 -8.40 -59.65 19.67
CA SER A 25 -8.36 -58.26 19.25
C SER A 25 -9.66 -58.05 18.45
N VAL A 26 -10.73 -57.78 19.16
CA VAL A 26 -11.91 -57.16 18.56
C VAL A 26 -11.40 -55.79 18.15
N LYS A 27 -10.96 -55.69 16.93
CA LYS A 27 -10.80 -54.42 16.27
C LYS A 27 -12.20 -53.83 16.14
N GLY A 28 -12.71 -53.31 17.25
CA GLY A 28 -13.83 -52.40 17.26
C GLY A 28 -13.40 -51.24 16.38
N GLN A 29 -14.19 -51.00 15.34
CA GLN A 29 -13.98 -49.85 14.50
C GLN A 29 -14.14 -48.62 15.41
N ALA A 30 -13.03 -48.09 15.90
CA ALA A 30 -13.03 -46.89 16.72
C ALA A 30 -13.58 -45.75 15.85
N ASN A 31 -14.58 -45.06 16.35
CA ASN A 31 -14.96 -43.75 15.85
C ASN A 31 -13.85 -42.72 16.21
N ALA A 32 -12.61 -43.10 15.97
CA ALA A 32 -11.49 -42.21 16.24
C ALA A 32 -11.41 -41.20 15.13
N ASN A 33 -11.37 -39.98 15.50
CA ASN A 33 -11.11 -38.89 14.59
C ASN A 33 -9.63 -39.02 14.13
N ASN A 34 -9.41 -39.60 12.96
CA ASN A 34 -8.07 -39.73 12.37
C ASN A 34 -7.67 -38.45 11.62
N ALA A 35 -8.31 -37.33 11.94
CA ALA A 35 -8.08 -36.04 11.33
C ALA A 35 -8.09 -34.92 12.36
N ILE A 36 -7.21 -33.95 12.16
CA ILE A 36 -7.14 -32.67 12.88
C ILE A 36 -7.19 -31.54 11.87
N THR A 37 -7.98 -30.50 12.15
CA THR A 37 -8.00 -29.28 11.36
C THR A 37 -7.22 -28.20 12.12
N VAL A 38 -6.18 -27.65 11.49
CA VAL A 38 -5.42 -26.50 11.97
C VAL A 38 -6.11 -25.25 11.42
N ALA A 39 -7.01 -24.65 12.21
CA ALA A 39 -7.83 -23.54 11.75
C ALA A 39 -7.02 -22.24 11.59
N GLU A 40 -7.53 -21.33 10.77
CA GLU A 40 -6.96 -19.97 10.57
C GLU A 40 -6.71 -19.24 11.89
N ALA A 41 -7.68 -19.32 12.81
CA ALA A 41 -7.58 -18.67 14.12
C ALA A 41 -6.37 -19.18 14.94
N ASN A 42 -6.09 -20.48 14.89
CA ASN A 42 -4.95 -21.06 15.61
C ASN A 42 -3.60 -20.59 15.00
N ILE A 43 -3.50 -20.55 13.67
CA ILE A 43 -2.29 -20.11 12.95
C ILE A 43 -2.04 -18.63 13.23
N THR A 44 -3.09 -17.80 13.13
CA THR A 44 -3.00 -16.35 13.33
C THR A 44 -2.64 -15.98 14.77
N ALA A 45 -3.25 -16.65 15.75
CA ALA A 45 -2.98 -16.47 17.17
C ALA A 45 -1.72 -17.19 17.65
N GLN A 46 -1.11 -18.06 16.82
CA GLN A 46 -0.03 -18.98 17.20
C GLN A 46 -0.39 -19.85 18.40
N SER A 47 -1.68 -20.22 18.48
CA SER A 47 -2.24 -21.03 19.57
C SER A 47 -2.28 -22.50 19.16
N ASP A 48 -2.04 -23.39 20.12
CA ASP A 48 -2.11 -24.83 19.90
C ASP A 48 -3.51 -25.28 19.47
N VAL A 49 -3.57 -26.23 18.54
CA VAL A 49 -4.77 -27.00 18.27
C VAL A 49 -4.79 -28.18 19.22
N ILE A 50 -5.85 -28.30 20.02
CA ILE A 50 -6.02 -29.39 20.97
C ILE A 50 -7.29 -30.16 20.60
N SER A 51 -7.17 -31.48 20.52
CA SER A 51 -8.30 -32.39 20.31
C SER A 51 -8.26 -33.42 21.42
N GLU A 52 -9.14 -33.26 22.40
CA GLU A 52 -9.15 -34.07 23.59
C GLU A 52 -10.08 -35.30 23.49
N ASP A 53 -9.82 -36.29 24.32
CA ASP A 53 -10.66 -37.48 24.53
C ASP A 53 -10.95 -38.26 23.22
N GLN A 54 -9.98 -38.35 22.35
CA GLN A 54 -10.15 -39.11 21.11
C GLN A 54 -10.09 -40.60 21.39
N VAL A 55 -11.23 -41.29 21.23
CA VAL A 55 -11.31 -42.74 21.42
C VAL A 55 -10.57 -43.44 20.29
N ILE A 56 -9.52 -44.19 20.63
CA ILE A 56 -8.70 -44.90 19.63
C ILE A 56 -9.01 -46.39 19.56
N ALA A 57 -9.47 -46.99 20.65
CA ALA A 57 -9.83 -48.41 20.67
C ALA A 57 -10.74 -48.75 21.86
N VAL A 58 -11.43 -49.88 21.72
CA VAL A 58 -12.04 -50.58 22.85
C VAL A 58 -11.42 -51.95 22.91
N VAL A 59 -10.51 -52.19 23.83
CA VAL A 59 -9.69 -53.42 23.88
C VAL A 59 -9.42 -53.86 25.31
N LEU A 60 -9.00 -55.10 25.46
CA LEU A 60 -8.45 -55.63 26.71
C LEU A 60 -6.94 -55.30 26.71
N LEU A 61 -6.55 -54.30 27.51
CA LEU A 61 -5.15 -53.96 27.72
C LEU A 61 -4.59 -54.78 28.90
N ALA A 62 -3.98 -55.97 28.60
CA ALA A 62 -3.44 -56.85 29.60
C ALA A 62 -2.13 -56.32 30.15
N GLY A 63 -2.15 -55.68 31.33
CA GLY A 63 -0.93 -55.28 32.09
C GLY A 63 0.05 -54.41 31.32
N GLY A 64 -0.49 -53.62 30.37
CA GLY A 64 0.34 -53.13 29.33
C GLY A 64 0.58 -51.64 29.30
N LYS A 65 1.49 -51.28 28.44
CA LYS A 65 1.81 -49.94 28.05
C LYS A 65 0.96 -49.56 26.81
N LEU A 66 0.43 -48.37 26.80
CA LEU A 66 -0.09 -47.78 25.58
C LEU A 66 1.08 -47.11 24.86
N THR A 67 1.35 -47.55 23.66
CA THR A 67 2.48 -47.00 22.87
C THR A 67 1.99 -46.45 21.53
N VAL A 68 2.77 -45.52 21.00
CA VAL A 68 2.54 -44.91 19.68
C VAL A 68 3.85 -44.79 18.90
N LYS A 69 3.76 -44.99 17.58
CA LYS A 69 4.82 -44.72 16.60
C LYS A 69 4.27 -44.36 15.24
N SER A 70 5.10 -43.87 14.34
CA SER A 70 4.76 -43.69 12.93
C SER A 70 5.61 -44.63 12.06
N THR A 71 5.01 -45.13 10.98
CA THR A 71 5.75 -45.80 9.88
C THR A 71 6.11 -44.82 8.77
N SER A 72 5.60 -43.60 8.82
CA SER A 72 6.01 -42.49 7.96
C SER A 72 7.26 -41.81 8.54
N SER A 73 8.04 -41.15 7.69
CA SER A 73 9.17 -40.32 8.11
C SER A 73 8.77 -38.86 8.38
N VAL A 74 7.72 -38.41 7.72
CA VAL A 74 7.20 -37.03 7.76
C VAL A 74 5.67 -37.04 7.57
N PHE A 75 5.05 -35.90 7.83
CA PHE A 75 3.73 -35.61 7.30
C PHE A 75 3.88 -35.07 5.87
N SER A 76 3.48 -35.88 4.88
CA SER A 76 3.58 -35.53 3.46
C SER A 76 2.41 -34.63 3.04
N HIS A 77 2.71 -33.56 2.33
CA HIS A 77 1.67 -32.66 1.77
C HIS A 77 1.00 -33.28 0.54
N ASN A 78 -0.30 -33.09 0.37
CA ASN A 78 -1.07 -33.65 -0.75
C ASN A 78 -0.78 -32.97 -2.10
N LEU A 79 -0.21 -31.77 -2.12
CA LEU A 79 0.24 -31.11 -3.34
C LEU A 79 1.72 -31.41 -3.59
N ALA A 80 2.01 -31.88 -4.80
CA ALA A 80 3.39 -32.20 -5.20
C ALA A 80 4.31 -30.97 -5.13
N GLY A 81 5.53 -31.19 -4.67
CA GLY A 81 6.54 -30.13 -4.55
C GLY A 81 6.39 -29.23 -3.34
N GLN A 82 5.37 -29.42 -2.50
CA GLN A 82 5.22 -28.65 -1.27
C GLN A 82 6.00 -29.30 -0.13
N PRO A 83 6.56 -28.51 0.83
CA PRO A 83 7.32 -29.02 1.95
C PRO A 83 6.47 -29.89 2.87
N SER A 84 7.08 -30.95 3.37
CA SER A 84 6.52 -31.84 4.40
C SER A 84 6.68 -31.20 5.79
N LEU A 85 5.88 -31.65 6.75
CA LEU A 85 6.05 -31.31 8.16
C LEU A 85 6.76 -32.44 8.92
N SER A 86 7.52 -32.08 9.93
CA SER A 86 8.09 -33.05 10.87
C SER A 86 6.98 -33.83 11.57
N LEU A 87 7.18 -35.13 11.83
CA LEU A 87 6.26 -35.91 12.64
C LEU A 87 6.01 -35.30 14.02
N GLY A 88 7.05 -34.70 14.64
CA GLY A 88 6.99 -34.03 15.93
C GLY A 88 6.03 -32.84 16.00
N THR A 89 5.47 -32.37 14.86
CA THR A 89 4.41 -31.37 14.80
C THR A 89 3.13 -31.90 15.45
N LEU A 90 2.89 -33.22 15.45
CA LEU A 90 1.80 -33.85 16.19
C LEU A 90 2.34 -34.37 17.52
N ARG A 91 1.74 -33.94 18.63
CA ARG A 91 2.03 -34.43 19.98
C ARG A 91 0.85 -35.24 20.48
N ILE A 92 1.12 -36.34 21.18
CA ILE A 92 0.12 -37.31 21.58
C ILE A 92 0.31 -37.63 23.06
N LYS A 93 -0.79 -37.64 23.81
CA LYS A 93 -0.83 -37.98 25.23
C LYS A 93 -1.92 -39.03 25.47
N GLY A 94 -1.58 -40.14 26.12
CA GLY A 94 -2.60 -41.07 26.59
C GLY A 94 -3.41 -40.44 27.68
N LYS A 95 -4.75 -40.61 27.66
CA LYS A 95 -5.63 -39.97 28.64
C LYS A 95 -6.32 -40.98 29.54
N ASN A 96 -7.17 -41.84 28.98
CA ASN A 96 -8.02 -42.74 29.79
C ASN A 96 -7.97 -44.19 29.28
N ILE A 97 -8.16 -45.10 30.22
CA ILE A 97 -8.64 -46.46 29.97
C ILE A 97 -9.96 -46.65 30.70
N GLY A 98 -11.06 -46.76 29.94
CA GLY A 98 -12.40 -46.75 30.49
C GLY A 98 -12.70 -45.45 31.24
N SER A 99 -13.17 -45.59 32.51
CA SER A 99 -13.36 -44.45 33.40
C SER A 99 -12.13 -44.09 34.23
N THR A 100 -11.02 -44.78 34.02
CA THR A 100 -9.79 -44.61 34.82
C THR A 100 -8.69 -43.92 33.98
N ALA A 101 -8.11 -42.88 34.54
CA ALA A 101 -6.97 -42.24 33.92
C ALA A 101 -5.77 -43.17 33.79
N LEU A 102 -5.04 -43.13 32.67
CA LEU A 102 -3.79 -43.80 32.52
C LEU A 102 -2.78 -43.27 33.54
N SER A 103 -2.05 -44.15 34.20
CA SER A 103 -0.91 -43.73 34.98
C SER A 103 0.25 -43.28 34.10
N ALA A 104 1.12 -42.39 34.56
CA ALA A 104 2.25 -41.86 33.84
C ALA A 104 1.91 -41.31 32.44
N GLN A 105 0.90 -40.43 32.36
CA GLN A 105 0.46 -39.78 31.14
C GLN A 105 1.52 -38.78 30.64
N THR A 106 2.33 -39.21 29.71
CA THR A 106 3.37 -38.36 29.11
C THR A 106 2.97 -37.93 27.69
N GLU A 107 3.04 -36.64 27.42
CA GLU A 107 2.90 -36.13 26.07
C GLU A 107 4.21 -36.35 25.32
N VAL A 108 4.13 -37.00 24.16
CA VAL A 108 5.28 -37.29 23.31
C VAL A 108 5.07 -36.72 21.91
N PRO A 109 6.11 -36.22 21.25
CA PRO A 109 6.05 -35.92 19.82
C PRO A 109 5.97 -37.22 19.04
N LEU A 110 5.12 -37.28 17.99
CA LEU A 110 5.09 -38.44 17.09
C LEU A 110 6.47 -38.66 16.47
N SER A 111 6.92 -39.90 16.43
CA SER A 111 8.21 -40.27 15.85
C SER A 111 8.16 -41.68 15.24
N PRO A 112 9.17 -42.08 14.45
CA PRO A 112 9.28 -43.46 13.94
C PRO A 112 9.58 -44.48 15.07
N LEU A 113 10.14 -43.99 16.18
CA LEU A 113 10.45 -44.85 17.34
C LEU A 113 9.20 -45.00 18.22
N GLU A 114 9.04 -46.23 18.74
CA GLU A 114 7.92 -46.51 19.65
C GLU A 114 8.09 -45.78 20.98
N GLN A 115 7.05 -45.08 21.41
CA GLN A 115 7.04 -44.28 22.62
C GLN A 115 5.84 -44.67 23.51
N THR A 116 6.07 -44.76 24.80
CA THR A 116 5.02 -45.02 25.79
C THR A 116 4.31 -43.72 26.13
N ILE A 117 2.98 -43.70 25.95
CA ILE A 117 2.12 -42.54 26.26
C ILE A 117 1.24 -42.77 27.48
N GLY A 118 1.27 -43.92 28.04
CA GLY A 118 0.60 -44.26 29.29
C GLY A 118 0.72 -45.72 29.67
N THR A 119 0.44 -46.02 30.93
CA THR A 119 0.39 -47.41 31.46
C THR A 119 -0.96 -47.63 32.11
N GLY A 120 -1.51 -48.86 32.02
CA GLY A 120 -2.80 -49.18 32.58
C GLY A 120 -2.91 -50.62 33.09
N GLY A 121 -3.99 -50.94 33.81
CA GLY A 121 -4.30 -52.29 34.29
C GLY A 121 -5.01 -53.14 33.23
N ALA A 122 -5.16 -54.43 33.53
CA ALA A 122 -5.84 -55.40 32.69
C ALA A 122 -7.35 -55.27 32.78
N VAL A 123 -7.98 -54.46 31.98
CA VAL A 123 -9.43 -54.24 31.91
C VAL A 123 -9.88 -54.07 30.48
N LEU A 124 -11.07 -54.59 30.15
CA LEU A 124 -11.75 -54.23 28.92
C LEU A 124 -12.16 -52.75 29.01
N ALA A 125 -11.59 -51.91 28.22
CA ALA A 125 -11.75 -50.47 28.39
C ALA A 125 -11.72 -49.70 27.09
N THR A 126 -12.39 -48.57 27.07
CA THR A 126 -12.25 -47.57 26.04
C THR A 126 -10.94 -46.82 26.28
N ILE A 127 -10.07 -46.79 25.26
CA ILE A 127 -8.80 -46.07 25.32
C ILE A 127 -8.95 -44.77 24.56
N SER A 128 -8.58 -43.66 25.20
CA SER A 128 -8.55 -42.33 24.58
C SER A 128 -7.21 -41.66 24.70
N VAL A 129 -6.97 -40.76 23.77
CA VAL A 129 -5.76 -39.91 23.65
C VAL A 129 -6.16 -38.47 23.43
N ASP A 130 -5.24 -37.59 23.80
CA ASP A 130 -5.31 -36.17 23.39
C ASP A 130 -4.25 -35.94 22.31
N TYR A 131 -4.67 -35.19 21.30
CA TYR A 131 -3.77 -34.68 20.26
C TYR A 131 -3.52 -33.20 20.50
N ARG A 132 -2.28 -32.77 20.33
CA ARG A 132 -1.87 -31.38 20.33
C ARG A 132 -0.98 -31.07 19.14
N VAL A 133 -1.32 -29.98 18.42
CA VAL A 133 -0.54 -29.46 17.30
C VAL A 133 -0.11 -28.04 17.63
N PRO A 134 1.16 -27.82 18.05
CA PRO A 134 1.71 -26.49 18.22
C PRO A 134 1.78 -25.75 16.88
N THR A 135 1.15 -24.58 16.80
CA THR A 135 1.13 -23.81 15.53
C THR A 135 2.26 -22.80 15.42
N GLY A 136 2.85 -22.39 16.54
CA GLY A 136 3.93 -21.43 16.59
C GLY A 136 5.22 -21.96 15.92
N GLY A 137 5.85 -21.09 15.12
CA GLY A 137 7.12 -21.41 14.45
C GLY A 137 7.01 -22.33 13.23
N THR A 138 5.83 -22.85 12.90
CA THR A 138 5.58 -23.70 11.75
C THR A 138 5.00 -22.90 10.59
N ILE A 139 5.52 -23.13 9.37
CA ILE A 139 4.93 -22.58 8.14
C ILE A 139 3.81 -23.51 7.70
N TRP A 140 2.59 -23.04 7.81
CA TRP A 140 1.40 -23.78 7.44
C TRP A 140 0.98 -23.47 6.01
N LEU A 141 0.92 -24.50 5.17
CA LEU A 141 0.39 -24.41 3.80
C LEU A 141 -0.96 -25.10 3.71
N ALA A 142 -1.86 -24.46 2.96
CA ALA A 142 -3.20 -24.99 2.74
C ALA A 142 -3.16 -26.34 2.01
N GLY A 143 -3.87 -27.30 2.53
CA GLY A 143 -3.94 -28.65 2.01
C GLY A 143 -4.06 -29.68 3.12
N THR A 144 -3.77 -30.92 2.78
CA THR A 144 -3.82 -32.05 3.71
C THR A 144 -2.43 -32.66 3.85
N TYR A 145 -1.99 -32.76 5.08
CA TYR A 145 -0.76 -33.47 5.43
C TYR A 145 -1.13 -34.86 5.96
N THR A 146 -0.45 -35.89 5.48
CA THR A 146 -0.74 -37.28 5.83
C THR A 146 0.48 -37.98 6.40
N ALA A 147 0.26 -38.74 7.46
CA ALA A 147 1.22 -39.68 8.03
C ALA A 147 0.48 -40.86 8.63
N ASN A 148 1.19 -41.95 8.93
CA ASN A 148 0.62 -43.06 9.67
C ASN A 148 0.84 -42.87 11.17
N VAL A 149 -0.20 -43.07 11.97
CA VAL A 149 -0.15 -43.07 13.42
C VAL A 149 -0.58 -44.44 13.91
N ASN A 150 0.37 -45.19 14.45
CA ASN A 150 0.15 -46.56 14.87
C ASN A 150 0.29 -46.68 16.39
N TYR A 151 -0.78 -47.11 17.02
CA TYR A 151 -0.78 -47.53 18.41
C TYR A 151 -0.63 -49.04 18.46
N ASN A 152 -0.13 -49.56 19.60
CA ASN A 152 -0.12 -51.02 19.81
C ASN A 152 -1.50 -51.63 19.87
N VAL A 153 -2.56 -50.82 19.97
CA VAL A 153 -3.99 -51.23 20.03
C VAL A 153 -4.81 -50.89 18.80
N ALA A 154 -4.35 -49.92 17.99
CA ALA A 154 -5.05 -49.47 16.78
C ALA A 154 -4.10 -48.80 15.80
N ASN A 155 -4.43 -48.84 14.50
CA ASN A 155 -3.65 -48.21 13.45
C ASN A 155 -4.50 -47.20 12.68
N PHE A 156 -4.01 -45.97 12.59
CA PHE A 156 -4.57 -44.93 11.74
C PHE A 156 -3.67 -44.71 10.53
N THR A 157 -4.09 -45.27 9.39
CA THR A 157 -3.34 -45.25 8.15
C THR A 157 -4.29 -44.92 7.01
N PRO A 158 -4.32 -43.66 6.54
CA PRO A 158 -3.56 -42.49 7.02
C PRO A 158 -4.24 -41.74 8.17
N PHE A 159 -3.44 -40.95 8.88
CA PHE A 159 -3.87 -39.87 9.76
C PHE A 159 -3.76 -38.55 9.01
N TYR A 160 -4.76 -37.69 9.10
CA TYR A 160 -4.86 -36.46 8.36
C TYR A 160 -4.70 -35.22 9.24
N MET A 161 -3.93 -34.24 8.75
CA MET A 161 -3.86 -32.90 9.31
C MET A 161 -4.23 -31.93 8.20
N THR A 162 -5.37 -31.25 8.32
CA THR A 162 -5.93 -30.39 7.29
C THR A 162 -5.72 -28.93 7.65
N VAL A 163 -5.21 -28.15 6.71
CA VAL A 163 -4.98 -26.70 6.81
C VAL A 163 -5.86 -26.01 5.75
N PRO A 164 -6.81 -25.17 6.15
CA PRO A 164 -7.64 -24.45 5.17
C PRO A 164 -6.82 -23.39 4.43
N ALA A 165 -7.24 -23.11 3.18
CA ALA A 165 -6.69 -22.00 2.43
C ALA A 165 -7.32 -20.70 2.89
N TYR A 166 -6.51 -19.77 3.37
CA TYR A 166 -6.94 -18.43 3.71
C TYR A 166 -5.94 -17.36 3.28
N ILE A 167 -6.45 -16.14 3.15
CA ILE A 167 -5.69 -14.92 2.99
C ILE A 167 -6.29 -13.90 3.95
N THR A 168 -5.49 -13.32 4.84
CA THR A 168 -5.89 -12.23 5.73
C THR A 168 -5.06 -11.00 5.45
N ALA A 169 -5.73 -9.85 5.33
CA ALA A 169 -5.09 -8.55 5.34
C ALA A 169 -4.85 -8.14 6.80
N THR A 170 -3.62 -7.71 7.13
CA THR A 170 -3.27 -7.35 8.51
C THR A 170 -3.16 -5.87 8.73
N SER A 171 -2.64 -5.12 7.75
CA SER A 171 -2.43 -3.67 7.89
C SER A 171 -2.19 -2.98 6.56
N VAL A 172 -2.55 -1.69 6.50
CA VAL A 172 -2.10 -0.72 5.49
C VAL A 172 -1.45 0.43 6.26
N VAL A 173 -0.15 0.65 6.08
CA VAL A 173 0.62 1.65 6.83
C VAL A 173 1.52 2.45 5.89
N PRO A 174 1.36 3.77 5.84
CA PRO A 174 0.29 4.58 6.43
C PRO A 174 -1.07 4.34 5.75
N ALA A 175 -2.16 4.77 6.41
CA ALA A 175 -3.51 4.62 5.86
C ALA A 175 -3.76 5.48 4.61
N SER A 176 -2.95 6.50 4.38
CA SER A 176 -2.93 7.30 3.14
C SER A 176 -1.52 7.48 2.61
N ALA A 177 -1.40 7.60 1.27
CA ALA A 177 -0.16 7.93 0.57
C ALA A 177 -0.10 9.43 0.29
N PRO A 178 0.66 10.23 1.06
CA PRO A 178 0.80 11.64 0.76
C PRO A 178 1.74 11.84 -0.44
N ILE A 179 1.29 12.64 -1.41
CA ILE A 179 2.12 13.23 -2.47
C ILE A 179 2.12 14.73 -2.23
N THR A 180 3.28 15.32 -1.93
CA THR A 180 3.39 16.75 -1.65
C THR A 180 4.03 17.48 -2.82
N ILE A 181 3.35 18.52 -3.32
CA ILE A 181 3.82 19.42 -4.38
C ILE A 181 4.06 20.77 -3.74
N ASN A 182 5.33 21.11 -3.54
CA ASN A 182 5.78 22.31 -2.83
C ASN A 182 6.83 23.12 -3.60
N SER A 183 7.05 22.80 -4.87
CA SER A 183 7.92 23.54 -5.76
C SER A 183 7.41 23.52 -7.20
N PHE A 184 7.62 24.60 -7.94
CA PHE A 184 7.32 24.65 -9.38
C PHE A 184 8.20 23.69 -10.19
N GLY A 185 9.37 23.30 -9.66
CA GLY A 185 10.24 22.30 -10.28
C GLY A 185 9.57 20.95 -10.50
N GLN A 186 8.65 20.54 -9.61
CA GLN A 186 7.91 19.27 -9.75
C GLN A 186 6.96 19.26 -10.95
N PHE A 187 6.33 20.40 -11.27
CA PHE A 187 5.50 20.57 -12.47
C PHE A 187 6.32 20.51 -13.77
N ARG A 188 7.58 20.94 -13.72
CA ARG A 188 8.50 21.01 -14.86
C ARG A 188 9.34 19.73 -15.03
N SER A 189 9.35 18.88 -14.03
CA SER A 189 10.10 17.62 -14.02
C SER A 189 9.33 16.52 -14.75
N VAL A 190 10.01 15.75 -15.59
CA VAL A 190 9.42 14.55 -16.22
C VAL A 190 9.00 13.52 -15.17
N ALA A 191 9.77 13.39 -14.10
CA ALA A 191 9.47 12.45 -13.00
C ALA A 191 8.23 12.85 -12.20
N GLY A 192 7.90 14.15 -12.13
CA GLY A 192 6.74 14.66 -11.38
C GLY A 192 6.91 14.53 -9.87
N ALA A 193 5.92 13.92 -9.21
CA ALA A 193 5.90 13.73 -7.77
C ALA A 193 5.48 12.30 -7.40
N SER A 194 6.06 11.77 -6.32
CA SER A 194 5.79 10.43 -5.81
C SER A 194 5.42 10.45 -4.33
N SER A 195 4.64 9.46 -3.90
CA SER A 195 4.35 9.22 -2.50
C SER A 195 5.52 8.54 -1.79
N ASN A 196 5.46 8.52 -0.47
CA ASN A 196 6.18 7.54 0.34
C ASN A 196 5.59 6.13 0.11
N ASN A 197 6.31 5.11 0.59
CA ASN A 197 5.83 3.73 0.56
C ASN A 197 4.57 3.57 1.41
N ILE A 198 3.56 2.90 0.86
CA ILE A 198 2.51 2.25 1.65
C ILE A 198 2.90 0.79 1.84
N SER A 199 2.99 0.35 3.08
CA SER A 199 3.26 -1.05 3.42
C SER A 199 1.94 -1.80 3.61
N LEU A 200 1.79 -2.89 2.88
CA LEU A 200 0.65 -3.80 2.91
C LEU A 200 1.08 -5.09 3.61
N GLY A 201 0.56 -5.33 4.81
CA GLY A 201 0.76 -6.57 5.55
C GLY A 201 -0.34 -7.59 5.24
N TYR A 202 0.03 -8.85 5.08
CA TYR A 202 -0.92 -9.94 4.92
C TYR A 202 -0.37 -11.25 5.48
N ASN A 203 -1.27 -12.19 5.78
CA ASN A 203 -0.95 -13.58 6.09
C ASN A 203 -1.68 -14.50 5.11
N THR A 204 -1.06 -15.62 4.78
CA THR A 204 -1.68 -16.60 3.89
C THR A 204 -1.14 -18.01 4.15
N THR A 205 -2.01 -19.01 3.95
CA THR A 205 -1.65 -20.42 3.83
C THR A 205 -1.63 -20.89 2.36
N VAL A 206 -1.91 -20.00 1.40
CA VAL A 206 -1.90 -20.36 -0.02
C VAL A 206 -0.49 -20.74 -0.45
N PRO A 207 -0.23 -22.01 -0.88
CA PRO A 207 1.12 -22.51 -1.10
C PRO A 207 1.78 -22.07 -2.41
N THR A 208 1.09 -21.28 -3.23
CA THR A 208 1.58 -20.83 -4.54
C THR A 208 1.54 -19.29 -4.63
N VAL A 209 1.25 -18.74 -5.78
CA VAL A 209 1.40 -17.32 -6.07
C VAL A 209 0.18 -16.48 -5.65
N ILE A 210 0.45 -15.30 -5.11
CA ILE A 210 -0.55 -14.29 -4.74
C ILE A 210 -0.60 -13.21 -5.81
N ASP A 211 -1.82 -12.72 -6.09
CA ASP A 211 -2.11 -11.57 -6.93
C ASP A 211 -2.56 -10.40 -6.04
N LEU A 212 -1.81 -9.30 -6.06
CA LEU A 212 -2.21 -8.03 -5.45
C LEU A 212 -2.80 -7.15 -6.53
N LYS A 213 -4.04 -6.76 -6.35
CA LYS A 213 -4.75 -5.83 -7.22
C LYS A 213 -5.04 -4.52 -6.51
N ALA A 214 -5.21 -3.46 -7.29
CA ALA A 214 -5.71 -2.19 -6.81
C ALA A 214 -6.74 -1.59 -7.77
N LYS A 215 -7.72 -0.89 -7.20
CA LYS A 215 -8.69 -0.06 -7.92
C LYS A 215 -8.90 1.26 -7.19
N THR A 216 -9.43 2.25 -7.91
CA THR A 216 -9.69 3.59 -7.38
C THR A 216 -11.11 4.05 -7.74
N SER A 217 -11.59 5.16 -7.17
CA SER A 217 -12.70 5.92 -7.77
C SER A 217 -12.28 6.51 -9.14
N SER A 218 -13.24 6.98 -9.94
CA SER A 218 -12.96 7.53 -11.27
C SER A 218 -12.18 8.84 -11.23
N THR A 219 -12.38 9.63 -10.18
CA THR A 219 -11.83 10.99 -10.05
C THR A 219 -11.36 11.27 -8.62
N PHE A 220 -10.41 12.19 -8.51
CA PHE A 220 -10.05 12.82 -7.24
C PHE A 220 -11.15 13.73 -6.73
N THR A 221 -11.38 13.73 -5.43
CA THR A 221 -12.15 14.75 -4.73
C THR A 221 -11.20 15.90 -4.38
N PHE A 222 -11.52 17.13 -4.81
CA PHE A 222 -10.68 18.29 -4.56
C PHE A 222 -11.28 19.19 -3.46
N THR A 223 -10.42 19.58 -2.51
CA THR A 223 -10.72 20.61 -1.50
C THR A 223 -9.74 21.76 -1.69
N PRO A 224 -10.20 22.95 -2.15
CA PRO A 224 -9.34 24.11 -2.35
C PRO A 224 -8.64 24.54 -1.07
N GLY A 225 -7.37 24.95 -1.19
CA GLY A 225 -6.58 25.56 -0.12
C GLY A 225 -6.75 27.08 -0.03
N PHE A 226 -7.67 27.68 -0.81
CA PHE A 226 -7.95 29.10 -0.88
C PHE A 226 -9.44 29.36 -1.14
N THR A 227 -9.90 30.56 -0.79
CA THR A 227 -11.28 30.97 -1.10
C THR A 227 -11.39 31.30 -2.59
N SER A 228 -12.33 30.70 -3.29
CA SER A 228 -12.50 30.91 -4.73
C SER A 228 -13.93 30.65 -5.16
N SER A 229 -14.37 31.39 -6.18
CA SER A 229 -15.60 31.12 -6.95
C SER A 229 -15.32 30.25 -8.19
N LEU A 230 -14.10 29.75 -8.37
CA LEU A 230 -13.72 28.93 -9.51
C LEU A 230 -14.41 27.57 -9.48
N THR A 231 -14.88 27.11 -10.63
CA THR A 231 -15.33 25.74 -10.83
C THR A 231 -14.12 24.89 -11.19
N PHE A 232 -13.91 23.81 -10.44
CA PHE A 232 -12.78 22.90 -10.66
C PHE A 232 -13.22 21.68 -11.47
N THR A 233 -12.48 21.35 -12.52
CA THR A 233 -12.68 20.11 -13.28
C THR A 233 -12.17 18.94 -12.45
N PRO A 234 -12.97 17.87 -12.26
CA PRO A 234 -12.51 16.68 -11.58
C PRO A 234 -11.31 16.04 -12.27
N VAL A 235 -10.27 15.72 -11.52
CA VAL A 235 -9.08 15.07 -12.05
C VAL A 235 -9.29 13.56 -12.13
N SER A 236 -9.03 12.96 -13.30
CA SER A 236 -9.16 11.52 -13.53
C SER A 236 -8.14 10.72 -12.72
N SER A 237 -8.55 9.56 -12.20
CA SER A 237 -7.63 8.61 -11.55
C SER A 237 -6.58 8.03 -12.50
N SER A 238 -6.77 8.11 -13.81
CA SER A 238 -5.84 7.58 -14.83
C SER A 238 -4.48 8.26 -14.87
N VAL A 239 -4.33 9.43 -14.23
CA VAL A 239 -3.03 10.11 -14.09
C VAL A 239 -2.13 9.47 -13.02
N LEU A 240 -2.72 8.63 -12.15
CA LEU A 240 -2.02 7.98 -11.03
C LEU A 240 -1.45 6.63 -11.47
N LYS A 241 -0.16 6.44 -11.27
CA LYS A 241 0.54 5.16 -11.48
C LYS A 241 0.95 4.58 -10.14
N ALA A 242 0.77 3.27 -9.98
CA ALA A 242 1.21 2.51 -8.82
C ALA A 242 2.36 1.58 -9.21
N THR A 243 3.40 1.52 -8.40
CA THR A 243 4.51 0.57 -8.52
C THR A 243 4.57 -0.27 -7.26
N LEU A 244 4.57 -1.59 -7.43
CA LEU A 244 4.73 -2.53 -6.34
C LEU A 244 6.22 -2.82 -6.13
N SER A 245 6.64 -2.92 -4.88
CA SER A 245 7.95 -3.44 -4.50
C SER A 245 7.80 -4.43 -3.34
N ASP A 246 8.67 -5.42 -3.30
CA ASP A 246 8.89 -6.29 -2.16
C ASP A 246 10.22 -5.90 -1.47
N PRO A 247 10.65 -6.60 -0.40
CA PRO A 247 11.92 -6.31 0.25
C PRO A 247 13.17 -6.47 -0.64
N THR A 248 13.03 -7.07 -1.84
CA THR A 248 14.14 -7.29 -2.79
C THR A 248 14.21 -6.23 -3.88
N GLY A 249 13.17 -5.40 -4.02
CA GLY A 249 13.10 -4.30 -4.98
C GLY A 249 11.77 -4.17 -5.73
N PRO A 250 11.72 -3.38 -6.80
CA PRO A 250 10.51 -3.21 -7.60
C PRO A 250 10.05 -4.52 -8.24
N VAL A 251 8.76 -4.79 -8.15
CA VAL A 251 8.12 -5.99 -8.70
C VAL A 251 7.24 -5.57 -9.87
N GLY A 252 7.80 -5.52 -11.05
CA GLY A 252 7.07 -5.17 -12.28
C GLY A 252 7.16 -3.68 -12.65
N SER A 253 6.42 -3.31 -13.70
CA SER A 253 6.34 -1.93 -14.22
C SER A 253 5.24 -1.13 -13.54
N PRO A 254 5.32 0.22 -13.54
CA PRO A 254 4.25 1.07 -13.04
C PRO A 254 2.92 0.79 -13.75
N ILE A 255 1.84 0.62 -12.99
CA ILE A 255 0.49 0.33 -13.48
C ILE A 255 -0.41 1.56 -13.31
N THR A 256 -1.06 1.98 -14.38
CA THR A 256 -2.10 3.02 -14.33
C THR A 256 -3.35 2.47 -13.65
N LEU A 257 -3.81 3.14 -12.59
CA LEU A 257 -4.99 2.75 -11.85
C LEU A 257 -6.30 3.16 -12.55
N SER A 258 -7.37 2.47 -12.21
CA SER A 258 -8.71 2.71 -12.76
C SER A 258 -9.78 2.25 -11.78
N THR A 259 -11.06 2.40 -12.17
CA THR A 259 -12.20 1.91 -11.38
C THR A 259 -12.34 0.39 -11.35
N THR A 260 -11.62 -0.32 -12.21
CA THR A 260 -11.56 -1.79 -12.22
C THR A 260 -10.25 -2.27 -11.60
N ASP A 261 -10.30 -3.44 -10.98
CA ASP A 261 -9.11 -4.08 -10.40
C ASP A 261 -7.99 -4.22 -11.44
N LYS A 262 -6.83 -3.65 -11.14
CA LYS A 262 -5.60 -3.80 -11.91
C LYS A 262 -4.59 -4.61 -11.10
N SER A 263 -4.05 -5.67 -11.69
CA SER A 263 -2.98 -6.43 -11.02
C SER A 263 -1.70 -5.57 -10.95
N LEU A 264 -1.19 -5.41 -9.74
CA LEU A 264 0.11 -4.77 -9.47
C LEU A 264 1.25 -5.79 -9.51
N THR A 265 0.92 -7.08 -9.43
CA THR A 265 1.88 -8.17 -9.49
C THR A 265 2.16 -8.57 -10.94
N PRO A 266 3.34 -9.17 -11.24
CA PRO A 266 3.61 -9.76 -12.54
C PRO A 266 2.55 -10.82 -12.89
N PRO A 267 2.34 -11.15 -14.18
CA PRO A 267 1.35 -12.15 -14.59
C PRO A 267 1.51 -13.52 -13.92
N ALA A 268 2.73 -13.89 -13.54
CA ALA A 268 3.01 -15.09 -12.77
C ALA A 268 2.59 -15.00 -11.30
N GLY A 269 2.19 -13.81 -10.81
CA GLY A 269 1.94 -13.52 -9.41
C GLY A 269 3.23 -13.40 -8.60
N LEU A 270 3.09 -13.10 -7.30
CA LEU A 270 4.21 -13.12 -6.36
C LEU A 270 4.34 -14.50 -5.75
N PRO A 271 5.53 -15.14 -5.75
CA PRO A 271 5.73 -16.36 -5.01
C PRO A 271 5.52 -16.10 -3.51
N VAL A 272 4.80 -17.01 -2.85
CA VAL A 272 4.68 -16.96 -1.39
C VAL A 272 6.04 -17.26 -0.81
N ILE A 273 6.63 -16.27 -0.13
CA ILE A 273 7.91 -16.46 0.55
C ILE A 273 7.65 -17.30 1.80
N LEU A 274 8.09 -18.54 1.78
CA LEU A 274 7.97 -19.51 2.87
C LEU A 274 8.99 -19.19 3.99
N THR A 275 8.92 -17.99 4.52
CA THR A 275 9.72 -17.61 5.68
C THR A 275 8.78 -17.26 6.83
N ASN A 276 9.22 -17.47 8.07
CA ASN A 276 8.48 -17.12 9.30
C ASN A 276 8.22 -15.61 9.46
N LYS A 277 8.58 -14.80 8.47
CA LYS A 277 8.33 -13.36 8.43
C LYS A 277 7.12 -13.11 7.54
N ARG A 278 6.13 -12.45 8.08
CA ARG A 278 4.98 -11.92 7.34
C ARG A 278 5.52 -11.04 6.22
N PRO A 279 5.32 -11.38 4.95
CA PRO A 279 5.82 -10.54 3.87
C PRO A 279 5.07 -9.21 3.91
N SER A 280 5.80 -8.12 3.78
CA SER A 280 5.23 -6.80 3.53
C SER A 280 5.47 -6.44 2.08
N LEU A 281 4.43 -5.97 1.40
CA LEU A 281 4.51 -5.41 0.07
C LEU A 281 4.42 -3.90 0.17
N ASN A 282 5.23 -3.20 -0.57
CA ASN A 282 5.22 -1.75 -0.59
C ASN A 282 4.65 -1.25 -1.92
N THR A 283 3.78 -0.25 -1.87
CA THR A 283 3.26 0.42 -3.05
C THR A 283 3.67 1.88 -3.02
N VAL A 284 4.22 2.37 -4.12
CA VAL A 284 4.54 3.77 -4.35
C VAL A 284 3.63 4.30 -5.45
N PHE A 285 3.06 5.47 -5.24
CA PHE A 285 2.27 6.17 -6.25
C PHE A 285 3.09 7.30 -6.86
N ASN A 286 2.90 7.50 -8.16
CA ASN A 286 3.55 8.57 -8.92
C ASN A 286 2.56 9.27 -9.84
N ILE A 287 2.73 10.59 -9.99
CA ILE A 287 2.06 11.42 -10.98
C ILE A 287 3.17 12.12 -11.78
N ALA A 288 3.17 11.93 -13.10
CA ALA A 288 4.15 12.54 -13.99
C ALA A 288 4.01 14.07 -14.03
N GLY A 289 5.10 14.81 -14.28
CA GLY A 289 5.07 16.27 -14.29
C GLY A 289 4.11 16.86 -15.31
N ALA A 290 3.97 16.24 -16.48
CA ALA A 290 2.97 16.65 -17.47
C ALA A 290 1.52 16.54 -16.95
N ASP A 291 1.24 15.48 -16.20
CA ASP A 291 -0.09 15.28 -15.57
C ASP A 291 -0.30 16.27 -14.41
N LEU A 292 0.77 16.59 -13.63
CA LEU A 292 0.72 17.64 -12.62
C LEU A 292 0.39 19.00 -13.24
N LEU A 293 1.09 19.35 -14.31
CA LEU A 293 0.91 20.62 -15.03
C LEU A 293 -0.50 20.73 -15.63
N ALA A 294 -1.05 19.64 -16.14
CA ALA A 294 -2.37 19.64 -16.77
C ALA A 294 -3.53 19.65 -15.74
N ASN A 295 -3.36 19.05 -14.55
CA ASN A 295 -4.48 18.71 -13.68
C ASN A 295 -4.39 19.22 -12.24
N PHE A 296 -3.19 19.52 -11.71
CA PHE A 296 -2.98 19.79 -10.28
C PHE A 296 -2.45 21.22 -10.01
N VAL A 297 -2.77 22.18 -10.87
CA VAL A 297 -2.27 23.56 -10.74
C VAL A 297 -2.83 24.27 -9.52
N ASN A 298 -4.04 23.93 -9.09
CA ASN A 298 -4.73 24.61 -7.98
C ASN A 298 -4.22 24.09 -6.62
N ALA A 299 -3.84 25.02 -5.73
CA ALA A 299 -3.45 24.69 -4.37
C ALA A 299 -4.61 24.12 -3.56
N GLY A 300 -4.33 23.09 -2.76
CA GLY A 300 -5.34 22.37 -1.97
C GLY A 300 -5.02 20.88 -1.86
N ILE A 301 -6.03 20.12 -1.50
CA ILE A 301 -5.91 18.66 -1.30
C ILE A 301 -6.79 17.94 -2.31
N TYR A 302 -6.17 17.06 -3.10
CA TYR A 302 -6.84 16.13 -4.00
C TYR A 302 -6.77 14.74 -3.38
N LYS A 303 -7.92 14.16 -3.05
CA LYS A 303 -8.01 12.85 -2.40
C LYS A 303 -8.61 11.81 -3.34
N LEU A 304 -7.96 10.66 -3.44
CA LEU A 304 -8.41 9.52 -4.23
C LEU A 304 -8.44 8.26 -3.35
N PRO A 305 -9.61 7.66 -3.09
CA PRO A 305 -9.70 6.36 -2.44
C PRO A 305 -9.04 5.26 -3.28
N VAL A 306 -8.31 4.37 -2.62
CA VAL A 306 -7.68 3.19 -3.21
C VAL A 306 -8.11 1.97 -2.43
N THR A 307 -8.65 0.95 -3.12
CA THR A 307 -8.94 -0.35 -2.53
C THR A 307 -7.97 -1.37 -3.10
N TYR A 308 -7.22 -2.01 -2.23
CA TYR A 308 -6.37 -3.15 -2.56
C TYR A 308 -7.15 -4.44 -2.39
N THR A 309 -6.89 -5.41 -3.25
CA THR A 309 -7.42 -6.78 -3.15
C THR A 309 -6.26 -7.77 -3.20
N ILE A 310 -6.09 -8.56 -2.14
CA ILE A 310 -5.17 -9.68 -2.14
C ILE A 310 -5.98 -10.94 -2.45
N ALA A 311 -5.57 -11.66 -3.48
CA ALA A 311 -6.24 -12.87 -3.94
C ALA A 311 -5.21 -13.96 -4.30
N LYS A 312 -5.67 -15.20 -4.39
CA LYS A 312 -4.91 -16.27 -5.03
C LYS A 312 -4.89 -16.08 -6.55
N THR A 313 -3.83 -16.52 -7.21
CA THR A 313 -3.87 -16.61 -8.68
C THR A 313 -4.86 -17.68 -9.16
N PRO A 314 -5.37 -17.58 -10.39
CA PRO A 314 -6.28 -18.59 -10.96
C PRO A 314 -5.69 -20.00 -11.00
N ALA A 315 -4.37 -20.13 -11.11
CA ALA A 315 -3.67 -21.41 -11.14
C ALA A 315 -3.78 -22.23 -9.84
N PHE A 316 -4.18 -21.60 -8.73
CA PHE A 316 -4.31 -22.29 -7.45
C PHE A 316 -5.71 -22.91 -7.30
N ASN A 317 -5.79 -24.24 -7.24
CA ASN A 317 -7.04 -25.01 -7.33
C ASN A 317 -7.80 -25.16 -5.98
N ILE A 318 -7.32 -24.60 -4.88
CA ILE A 318 -8.02 -24.61 -3.60
C ILE A 318 -8.76 -23.27 -3.42
N ALA A 319 -10.03 -23.32 -3.00
CA ALA A 319 -10.80 -22.11 -2.74
C ALA A 319 -10.18 -21.31 -1.59
N ALA A 320 -9.78 -20.08 -1.87
CA ALA A 320 -9.36 -19.11 -0.86
C ALA A 320 -10.10 -17.80 -1.09
N THR A 321 -10.62 -17.20 -0.02
CA THR A 321 -11.34 -15.94 -0.09
C THR A 321 -10.35 -14.79 -0.28
N SER A 322 -10.60 -13.93 -1.29
CA SER A 322 -9.86 -12.67 -1.42
C SER A 322 -10.19 -11.72 -0.26
N LYS A 323 -9.22 -10.87 0.09
CA LYS A 323 -9.39 -9.83 1.12
C LYS A 323 -9.08 -8.46 0.55
N THR A 324 -9.85 -7.48 1.01
CA THR A 324 -9.70 -6.08 0.61
C THR A 324 -9.15 -5.25 1.76
N MET A 325 -8.42 -4.20 1.40
CA MET A 325 -7.88 -3.19 2.30
C MET A 325 -8.09 -1.82 1.66
N ASP A 326 -8.58 -0.86 2.42
CA ASP A 326 -8.80 0.49 1.95
C ASP A 326 -7.66 1.42 2.36
N SER A 327 -7.36 2.35 1.46
CA SER A 327 -6.35 3.38 1.58
C SER A 327 -6.78 4.62 0.81
N SER A 328 -5.95 5.66 0.78
CA SER A 328 -6.13 6.80 -0.12
C SER A 328 -4.79 7.32 -0.62
N VAL A 329 -4.83 8.04 -1.73
CA VAL A 329 -3.75 8.91 -2.18
C VAL A 329 -4.19 10.34 -1.97
N ASP A 330 -3.41 11.11 -1.20
CA ASP A 330 -3.70 12.50 -0.84
C ASP A 330 -2.62 13.39 -1.46
N VAL A 331 -2.97 14.06 -2.59
CA VAL A 331 -2.07 14.98 -3.28
C VAL A 331 -2.28 16.38 -2.70
N THR A 332 -1.28 16.89 -2.01
CA THR A 332 -1.31 18.24 -1.41
C THR A 332 -0.48 19.17 -2.26
N VAL A 333 -1.11 20.19 -2.84
CA VAL A 333 -0.47 21.27 -3.57
C VAL A 333 -0.38 22.49 -2.67
N ALA A 334 0.86 22.91 -2.39
CA ALA A 334 1.11 24.09 -1.54
C ALA A 334 0.71 25.40 -2.24
N ASN A 335 0.41 26.44 -1.44
CA ASN A 335 0.25 27.80 -1.93
C ASN A 335 1.62 28.34 -2.35
N MET A 336 1.81 28.55 -3.65
CA MET A 336 3.08 29.02 -4.22
C MET A 336 2.82 30.15 -5.19
N MET A 337 3.71 31.15 -5.21
CA MET A 337 3.75 32.23 -6.20
C MET A 337 5.20 32.53 -6.55
N ASP A 338 5.45 32.75 -7.83
CA ASP A 338 6.76 33.14 -8.35
C ASP A 338 6.59 34.11 -9.52
N ILE A 339 7.48 35.08 -9.61
CA ILE A 339 7.51 36.07 -10.68
C ILE A 339 8.96 36.35 -11.07
N SER A 340 9.23 36.41 -12.38
CA SER A 340 10.54 36.75 -12.91
C SER A 340 10.43 37.71 -14.08
N LEU A 341 11.49 38.48 -14.28
CA LEU A 341 11.62 39.45 -15.37
C LEU A 341 12.81 39.06 -16.25
N PRO A 342 12.61 38.37 -17.37
CA PRO A 342 13.69 38.00 -18.29
C PRO A 342 14.43 39.23 -18.88
N THR A 343 13.69 40.32 -19.13
CA THR A 343 14.27 41.57 -19.62
C THR A 343 14.29 42.61 -18.50
N THR A 344 15.47 43.02 -18.08
CA THR A 344 15.67 43.95 -16.92
C THR A 344 15.87 45.39 -17.31
N THR A 345 16.13 45.66 -18.60
CA THR A 345 16.35 47.05 -19.09
C THR A 345 15.48 47.30 -20.35
N ILE A 346 14.75 48.38 -20.32
CA ILE A 346 13.86 48.79 -21.40
C ILE A 346 14.20 50.23 -21.77
N ALA A 347 14.47 50.46 -23.07
CA ALA A 347 14.81 51.79 -23.58
C ALA A 347 13.67 52.37 -24.44
N LEU A 348 13.32 53.61 -24.19
CA LEU A 348 12.41 54.43 -24.98
C LEU A 348 13.23 55.56 -25.61
N ASN A 349 13.54 55.47 -26.88
CA ASN A 349 14.51 56.34 -27.53
C ASN A 349 13.84 57.46 -28.33
N PHE A 350 14.20 58.72 -28.00
CA PHE A 350 13.81 59.92 -28.76
C PHE A 350 14.97 60.36 -29.62
N THR A 351 15.12 59.79 -30.83
CA THR A 351 16.28 60.00 -31.74
C THR A 351 15.93 60.78 -32.98
N SER A 352 14.64 61.05 -33.21
CA SER A 352 14.16 61.76 -34.41
C SER A 352 13.02 62.70 -34.07
N GLN A 353 12.79 63.72 -34.93
CA GLN A 353 11.67 64.66 -34.77
C GLN A 353 10.34 63.93 -34.73
N SER A 354 10.19 62.82 -35.49
CA SER A 354 8.97 61.99 -35.46
C SER A 354 8.67 61.38 -34.10
N ASN A 355 9.69 61.02 -33.30
CA ASN A 355 9.49 60.51 -31.95
C ASN A 355 8.85 61.55 -31.01
N TYR A 356 9.20 62.84 -31.21
CA TYR A 356 8.59 63.92 -30.45
C TYR A 356 7.16 64.23 -30.85
N SER A 357 6.80 64.00 -32.14
CA SER A 357 5.46 64.23 -32.64
C SER A 357 4.49 63.07 -32.44
N SER A 358 4.96 61.82 -32.52
CA SER A 358 4.15 60.61 -32.42
C SER A 358 4.21 59.87 -31.10
N GLY A 359 5.20 60.22 -30.25
CA GLY A 359 5.55 59.44 -29.06
C GLY A 359 6.42 58.22 -29.38
N VAL A 360 6.74 57.45 -28.36
CA VAL A 360 7.60 56.24 -28.49
C VAL A 360 6.97 55.06 -27.76
N THR A 361 7.19 53.87 -28.28
CA THR A 361 6.74 52.62 -27.70
C THR A 361 7.85 51.58 -27.76
N ALA A 362 8.08 50.88 -26.69
CA ALA A 362 8.92 49.70 -26.60
C ALA A 362 8.03 48.48 -26.27
N ALA A 363 7.99 47.52 -27.18
CA ALA A 363 7.27 46.25 -27.00
C ALA A 363 8.25 45.19 -26.52
N VAL A 364 7.91 44.47 -25.48
CA VAL A 364 8.76 43.42 -24.89
C VAL A 364 7.95 42.14 -24.73
N THR A 365 8.33 41.13 -25.49
CA THR A 365 7.78 39.78 -25.38
C THR A 365 8.32 39.10 -24.14
N ASP A 366 7.48 38.30 -23.49
CA ASP A 366 7.83 37.53 -22.28
C ASP A 366 8.42 38.45 -21.17
N GLN A 367 7.96 39.69 -21.04
CA GLN A 367 8.47 40.67 -20.08
C GLN A 367 8.31 40.19 -18.64
N VAL A 368 7.20 39.53 -18.32
CA VAL A 368 6.94 38.94 -17.03
C VAL A 368 6.63 37.45 -17.24
N MET A 369 7.35 36.60 -16.53
CA MET A 369 7.01 35.19 -16.39
C MET A 369 6.55 34.93 -14.97
N LEU A 370 5.40 34.26 -14.82
CA LEU A 370 4.82 34.01 -13.50
C LEU A 370 4.26 32.60 -13.39
N SER A 371 4.30 32.09 -12.16
CA SER A 371 3.64 30.85 -11.77
C SER A 371 2.92 31.07 -10.45
N SER A 372 1.69 30.61 -10.35
CA SER A 372 0.92 30.65 -9.10
C SER A 372 -0.01 29.46 -9.01
N THR A 373 -0.08 28.83 -7.84
CA THR A 373 -1.04 27.78 -7.51
C THR A 373 -2.30 28.30 -6.85
N VAL A 374 -2.36 29.59 -6.57
CA VAL A 374 -3.51 30.28 -6.00
C VAL A 374 -3.91 31.46 -6.90
N PRO A 375 -5.12 32.02 -6.80
CA PRO A 375 -5.47 33.28 -7.46
C PRO A 375 -4.48 34.38 -7.09
N TYR A 376 -4.22 35.30 -8.00
CA TYR A 376 -3.20 36.32 -7.83
C TYR A 376 -3.57 37.66 -8.45
N ASN A 377 -3.00 38.72 -7.90
CA ASN A 377 -2.92 40.04 -8.49
C ASN A 377 -1.48 40.36 -8.88
N ILE A 378 -1.30 41.15 -9.94
CA ILE A 378 0.01 41.73 -10.27
C ILE A 378 -0.10 43.23 -10.15
N THR A 379 0.79 43.81 -9.37
CA THR A 379 0.91 45.24 -9.22
C THR A 379 2.25 45.75 -9.77
N VAL A 380 2.25 46.99 -10.24
CA VAL A 380 3.43 47.66 -10.78
C VAL A 380 3.54 49.03 -10.12
N LYS A 381 4.77 49.39 -9.71
CA LYS A 381 5.09 50.72 -9.19
C LYS A 381 6.50 51.14 -9.63
N ALA A 382 6.78 52.44 -9.58
CA ALA A 382 8.12 52.92 -9.68
C ALA A 382 8.84 52.89 -8.28
N GLY A 383 10.12 52.58 -8.28
CA GLY A 383 10.99 52.65 -7.12
C GLY A 383 11.59 54.07 -6.90
N THR A 384 11.38 54.98 -7.86
CA THR A 384 11.84 56.37 -7.83
C THR A 384 10.65 57.32 -8.02
N SER A 385 10.74 58.57 -7.56
CA SER A 385 9.67 59.58 -7.68
C SER A 385 9.54 60.20 -9.08
N ALA A 386 10.55 60.02 -9.90
CA ALA A 386 10.62 60.56 -11.29
C ALA A 386 11.61 59.74 -12.10
N PHE A 387 11.61 59.88 -13.42
CA PHE A 387 12.76 59.54 -14.23
C PHE A 387 13.84 60.59 -14.00
N VAL A 388 15.03 60.19 -13.58
CA VAL A 388 16.14 61.07 -13.20
C VAL A 388 17.22 60.98 -14.28
N ASN A 389 17.72 62.13 -14.75
CA ASN A 389 18.82 62.16 -15.70
C ASN A 389 20.11 61.66 -15.05
N ALA A 390 20.80 60.71 -15.71
CA ALA A 390 22.00 60.06 -15.20
C ALA A 390 23.18 61.03 -15.01
N SER A 391 23.22 62.15 -15.78
CA SER A 391 24.28 63.15 -15.70
C SER A 391 23.91 64.39 -14.89
N ASP A 392 22.62 64.61 -14.60
CA ASP A 392 22.13 65.76 -13.83
C ASP A 392 20.89 65.31 -13.00
N ALA A 393 21.12 65.02 -11.74
CA ALA A 393 20.07 64.54 -10.82
C ALA A 393 18.94 65.59 -10.61
N THR A 394 19.13 66.83 -10.98
CA THR A 394 18.06 67.86 -10.87
C THR A 394 17.11 67.85 -12.05
N ALA A 395 17.56 67.31 -13.21
CA ALA A 395 16.76 67.17 -14.42
C ALA A 395 15.88 65.91 -14.30
N THR A 396 14.57 66.10 -14.19
CA THR A 396 13.62 65.01 -14.02
C THR A 396 12.47 65.05 -15.03
N ILE A 397 11.88 63.86 -15.28
CA ILE A 397 10.64 63.70 -16.05
C ILE A 397 9.63 63.00 -15.16
N PRO A 398 8.38 63.45 -15.09
CA PRO A 398 7.33 62.81 -14.25
C PRO A 398 7.06 61.37 -14.66
N LEU A 399 6.79 60.47 -13.72
CA LEU A 399 6.51 59.05 -13.97
C LEU A 399 5.27 58.83 -14.84
N ASN A 400 4.22 59.65 -14.67
CA ASN A 400 2.92 59.52 -15.33
C ASN A 400 2.95 59.83 -16.82
N VAL A 401 4.12 60.14 -17.40
CA VAL A 401 4.30 60.24 -18.85
C VAL A 401 4.26 58.86 -19.48
N MET A 402 4.64 57.81 -18.74
CA MET A 402 4.74 56.47 -19.26
C MET A 402 3.50 55.64 -18.91
N THR A 403 2.91 54.98 -19.88
CA THR A 403 1.87 53.99 -19.73
C THR A 403 2.50 52.59 -19.89
N ILE A 404 2.08 51.63 -19.06
CA ILE A 404 2.40 50.23 -19.17
C ILE A 404 1.10 49.50 -19.50
N GLU A 405 1.10 48.72 -20.57
CA GLU A 405 -0.10 48.04 -21.09
C GLU A 405 0.27 46.70 -21.75
N GLY A 406 -0.73 45.84 -21.99
CA GLY A 406 -0.52 44.62 -22.74
C GLY A 406 -0.23 44.92 -24.21
N MET A 407 0.67 44.15 -24.85
CA MET A 407 0.86 44.20 -26.32
C MET A 407 -0.47 43.83 -27.02
N SER A 408 -0.58 44.21 -28.28
CA SER A 408 -1.72 43.82 -29.14
C SER A 408 -1.91 42.28 -29.09
N GLY A 409 -3.13 41.85 -28.81
CA GLY A 409 -3.46 40.42 -28.61
C GLY A 409 -3.26 39.87 -27.21
N GLN A 410 -2.65 40.63 -26.29
CA GLN A 410 -2.49 40.24 -24.89
C GLN A 410 -3.72 40.70 -24.08
N SER A 411 -4.59 39.76 -23.73
CA SER A 411 -5.81 40.05 -22.93
C SER A 411 -5.52 40.01 -21.43
N GLY A 412 -6.41 40.59 -20.62
CA GLY A 412 -6.40 40.51 -19.16
C GLY A 412 -5.33 41.38 -18.48
N ILE A 413 -4.78 42.37 -19.18
CA ILE A 413 -3.88 43.37 -18.63
C ILE A 413 -4.58 44.73 -18.66
N THR A 414 -4.72 45.35 -17.49
CA THR A 414 -5.26 46.72 -17.36
C THR A 414 -4.13 47.74 -17.60
N PRO A 415 -4.29 48.67 -18.57
CA PRO A 415 -3.32 49.75 -18.77
C PRO A 415 -3.21 50.62 -17.54
N ILE A 416 -1.98 51.01 -17.18
CA ILE A 416 -1.71 51.89 -16.05
C ILE A 416 -0.76 53.04 -16.46
N GLN A 417 -0.85 54.16 -15.77
CA GLN A 417 0.21 55.18 -15.78
C GLN A 417 1.17 54.93 -14.63
N LEU A 418 2.46 54.90 -14.93
CA LEU A 418 3.49 54.62 -13.90
C LEU A 418 3.43 55.65 -12.77
N SER A 419 3.46 55.17 -11.53
CA SER A 419 3.46 56.00 -10.31
C SER A 419 4.26 55.30 -9.22
N THR A 420 4.52 56.01 -8.10
CA THR A 420 5.11 55.42 -6.91
C THR A 420 4.16 54.56 -6.10
N SER A 421 2.84 54.77 -6.28
CA SER A 421 1.81 53.95 -5.67
C SER A 421 1.61 52.67 -6.54
N PRO A 422 1.46 51.50 -5.93
CA PRO A 422 1.18 50.29 -6.66
C PRO A 422 -0.11 50.39 -7.51
N GLN A 423 -0.02 50.03 -8.81
CA GLN A 423 -1.13 50.00 -9.75
C GLN A 423 -1.36 48.55 -10.17
N THR A 424 -2.60 48.07 -10.08
CA THR A 424 -2.93 46.69 -10.45
C THR A 424 -3.06 46.53 -11.96
N ILE A 425 -2.25 45.67 -12.56
CA ILE A 425 -2.31 45.33 -13.98
C ILE A 425 -3.06 44.03 -14.25
N ILE A 426 -3.10 43.11 -13.29
CA ILE A 426 -3.90 41.88 -13.32
C ILE A 426 -4.64 41.77 -11.98
N THR A 427 -5.95 41.59 -12.03
CA THR A 427 -6.84 41.38 -10.88
C THR A 427 -7.42 39.97 -10.95
N ASN A 428 -7.35 39.22 -9.85
CA ASN A 428 -7.89 37.87 -9.70
C ASN A 428 -7.49 36.92 -10.85
N GLY A 429 -6.20 36.92 -11.21
CA GLY A 429 -5.69 35.97 -12.18
C GLY A 429 -5.87 34.54 -11.68
N ASN A 430 -6.28 33.62 -12.53
CA ASN A 430 -6.44 32.21 -12.19
C ASN A 430 -5.07 31.55 -11.96
N PRO A 431 -5.00 30.52 -11.11
CA PRO A 431 -3.79 29.70 -10.95
C PRO A 431 -3.25 29.25 -12.30
N VAL A 432 -1.94 29.36 -12.47
CA VAL A 432 -1.26 29.08 -13.76
C VAL A 432 0.21 28.81 -13.52
N ILE A 433 0.80 27.96 -14.35
CA ILE A 433 2.24 27.69 -14.36
C ILE A 433 2.84 28.26 -15.65
N ASP A 434 3.97 28.99 -15.50
CA ASP A 434 4.79 29.54 -16.60
C ASP A 434 4.00 30.46 -17.56
N ARG A 435 3.07 31.25 -17.02
CA ARG A 435 2.36 32.27 -17.81
C ARG A 435 3.33 33.39 -18.18
N LYS A 436 3.31 33.73 -19.46
CA LYS A 436 4.12 34.81 -20.04
C LYS A 436 3.24 36.02 -20.33
N LEU A 437 3.70 37.21 -19.96
CA LEU A 437 3.03 38.47 -20.24
C LEU A 437 3.89 39.28 -21.20
N ASN A 438 3.29 39.64 -22.35
CA ASN A 438 3.85 40.53 -23.33
C ASN A 438 3.40 41.94 -23.04
N LEU A 439 4.33 42.82 -22.68
CA LEU A 439 4.04 44.18 -22.27
C LEU A 439 4.59 45.19 -23.27
N GLN A 440 3.94 46.34 -23.35
CA GLN A 440 4.49 47.47 -24.00
C GLN A 440 4.54 48.69 -23.06
N TYR A 441 5.61 49.45 -23.21
CA TYR A 441 5.90 50.67 -22.50
C TYR A 441 5.77 51.81 -23.46
N ARG A 442 4.89 52.78 -23.17
CA ARG A 442 4.54 53.83 -24.13
C ARG A 442 4.61 55.20 -23.48
N ILE A 443 5.21 56.14 -24.20
CA ILE A 443 5.07 57.58 -23.92
C ILE A 443 4.29 58.17 -25.09
N PRO A 444 3.00 58.51 -24.95
CA PRO A 444 2.16 59.07 -26.02
C PRO A 444 2.55 60.49 -26.36
N SER A 445 2.28 60.91 -27.61
CA SER A 445 2.61 62.23 -28.12
C SER A 445 2.16 63.38 -27.25
N ALA A 446 0.92 63.29 -26.68
CA ALA A 446 0.40 64.32 -25.75
C ALA A 446 1.27 64.53 -24.51
N LYS A 447 1.93 63.45 -24.03
CA LYS A 447 2.86 63.55 -22.87
C LYS A 447 4.24 64.02 -23.27
N VAL A 448 4.66 63.75 -24.50
CA VAL A 448 5.95 64.23 -25.04
C VAL A 448 6.00 65.73 -25.04
N LEU A 449 5.00 66.39 -25.61
CA LEU A 449 4.92 67.84 -25.68
C LEU A 449 4.85 68.53 -24.31
N SER A 450 4.15 67.92 -23.36
CA SER A 450 3.91 68.55 -22.06
C SER A 450 5.03 68.32 -21.03
N ALA A 451 5.82 67.25 -21.17
CA ALA A 451 6.74 66.87 -20.10
C ALA A 451 8.16 66.45 -20.55
N ILE A 452 8.38 66.20 -21.84
CA ILE A 452 9.69 65.76 -22.38
C ILE A 452 10.33 66.86 -23.24
N PHE A 453 9.50 67.55 -24.05
CA PHE A 453 10.00 68.62 -24.92
C PHE A 453 10.64 69.71 -24.05
N GLY A 454 11.87 70.16 -24.40
CA GLY A 454 12.62 71.15 -23.66
C GLY A 454 13.40 70.61 -22.46
N LYS A 455 13.41 69.32 -22.22
CA LYS A 455 14.32 68.74 -21.19
C LYS A 455 15.74 68.57 -21.75
N SER A 456 16.70 68.61 -20.83
CA SER A 456 18.11 68.39 -21.17
C SER A 456 18.33 67.04 -21.85
N PRO A 457 19.17 66.98 -22.89
CA PRO A 457 19.52 65.67 -23.46
C PRO A 457 20.15 64.76 -22.44
N GLY A 458 19.94 63.45 -22.56
CA GLY A 458 20.53 62.45 -21.68
C GLY A 458 19.67 61.25 -21.41
N ASN A 459 20.16 60.32 -20.60
CA ASN A 459 19.46 59.13 -20.19
C ASN A 459 18.70 59.40 -18.90
N TYR A 460 17.40 59.25 -18.95
CA TYR A 460 16.52 59.38 -17.80
C TYR A 460 16.08 58.00 -17.29
N ASN A 461 16.43 57.65 -16.09
CA ASN A 461 16.23 56.32 -15.52
C ASN A 461 15.17 56.30 -14.42
N ALA A 462 14.35 55.29 -14.37
CA ALA A 462 13.51 54.93 -13.26
C ALA A 462 13.48 53.40 -13.06
N THR A 463 13.41 52.95 -11.82
CA THR A 463 13.25 51.54 -11.50
C THR A 463 11.77 51.19 -11.51
N ILE A 464 11.38 50.11 -12.20
CA ILE A 464 10.02 49.58 -12.21
C ILE A 464 10.00 48.28 -11.41
N ILE A 465 9.07 48.16 -10.45
CA ILE A 465 8.91 47.03 -9.54
C ILE A 465 7.60 46.34 -9.86
N TYR A 466 7.67 45.06 -10.23
CA TYR A 466 6.52 44.15 -10.37
C TYR A 466 6.39 43.32 -9.10
N THR A 467 5.18 43.17 -8.61
CA THR A 467 4.92 42.38 -7.42
C THR A 467 3.70 41.47 -7.68
N ILE A 468 3.83 40.19 -7.36
CA ILE A 468 2.71 39.25 -7.30
C ILE A 468 2.22 39.12 -5.87
N VAL A 469 0.91 39.23 -5.67
CA VAL A 469 0.27 39.12 -4.34
C VAL A 469 -0.99 38.30 -4.42
N ALA A 470 -1.38 37.64 -3.33
CA ALA A 470 -2.70 37.05 -3.21
C ALA A 470 -3.79 38.16 -3.25
N PRO A 471 -5.00 37.89 -3.78
CA PRO A 471 -6.11 38.81 -3.79
C PRO A 471 -6.56 39.26 -2.42
#